data_cde64fba43e571a044ec5691356664bb
#
_entry.id   cde64fba43e571a044ec5691356664bb
#
_cell.length_a   1.000
_cell.length_b   1.000
_cell.length_c   1.000
_cell.angle_alpha   90.00
_cell.angle_beta   90.00
_cell.angle_gamma   90.00
#
_symmetry.space_group_name_H-M   'P 1'
#
loop_
_entity.id
_entity.type
_entity.pdbx_description
1 polymer ?
#
loop_
_entity_poly.entity_id
_entity_poly.type
_entity_poly.pdbx_seq_one_letter_code
_entity_poly.pdbx_strand_id
1 'polypeptide(L)'
;MLVVGVGDATTAGNPLASQVAALGVGGVIVLRPNVVNAAQVRAMGDGLRQRSPRRLLIAVDEEGGRVSRLRPVLGATPSARALGLRPLSAITDVGAERGAVLRDLGFDLSFAPVVDADGGSAGAAIGDRSFAAAPAEAGKRAGAFAEGLRRAGVTPTAKHFPGQGGLGDSHDGRVVSNTPLDGLKTTASAGFTLAFEAGVPVVMMSHVTYTALGPLPSSLEPAAYRLLRSFGFKGVAVTDALGMSAITDQWSIPQAGVMAIAAGADMVLANQGNQATAMRDAIVAAVSAGRLPEARLNEAVSRVLLLRGEDPATMVCG
;
A
#
# COMPACT_ATOMS: atom_id res chain seq x y z
N MET A 1 -1.13 -2.96 12.37
CA MET A 1 -2.00 -2.09 11.58
C MET A 1 -1.31 -0.84 11.05
N LEU A 2 -0.43 -0.16 11.82
CA LEU A 2 0.28 1.02 11.32
C LEU A 2 1.47 0.61 10.44
N VAL A 3 1.62 1.23 9.26
CA VAL A 3 2.83 1.22 8.45
C VAL A 3 3.30 2.67 8.35
N VAL A 4 4.52 2.95 8.79
CA VAL A 4 4.99 4.33 8.90
C VAL A 4 6.41 4.50 8.36
N GLY A 5 6.71 5.69 7.84
CA GLY A 5 8.06 6.06 7.45
C GLY A 5 8.96 6.34 8.66
N VAL A 6 10.26 6.47 8.41
CA VAL A 6 11.28 6.77 9.44
C VAL A 6 12.03 8.06 9.15
N GLY A 7 11.38 9.00 8.46
CA GLY A 7 12.00 10.25 8.03
C GLY A 7 13.16 10.02 7.04
N ASP A 8 14.28 10.63 7.30
CA ASP A 8 15.53 10.51 6.52
C ASP A 8 16.53 9.51 7.12
N ALA A 9 16.08 8.67 8.07
CA ALA A 9 16.93 7.71 8.75
C ALA A 9 17.58 6.72 7.77
N THR A 10 18.89 6.55 7.85
CA THR A 10 19.66 5.55 7.11
C THR A 10 20.14 4.40 7.98
N THR A 11 19.88 4.46 9.30
CA THR A 11 20.22 3.42 10.27
C THR A 11 19.08 3.21 11.25
N ALA A 12 18.97 2.01 11.80
CA ALA A 12 18.00 1.68 12.84
C ALA A 12 18.31 2.37 14.20
N GLY A 13 19.52 2.89 14.37
CA GLY A 13 19.94 3.66 15.55
C GLY A 13 19.48 5.12 15.52
N ASN A 14 18.97 5.62 14.38
CA ASN A 14 18.35 6.94 14.32
C ASN A 14 17.22 7.04 15.36
N PRO A 15 17.09 8.14 16.13
CA PRO A 15 16.10 8.26 17.20
C PRO A 15 14.67 7.99 16.76
N LEU A 16 14.23 8.55 15.61
CA LEU A 16 12.88 8.33 15.09
C LEU A 16 12.68 6.87 14.66
N ALA A 17 13.65 6.28 13.94
CA ALA A 17 13.59 4.91 13.47
C ALA A 17 13.54 3.91 14.64
N SER A 18 14.35 4.14 15.67
CA SER A 18 14.36 3.34 16.91
C SER A 18 13.03 3.45 17.66
N GLN A 19 12.49 4.66 17.81
CA GLN A 19 11.20 4.92 18.46
C GLN A 19 10.05 4.20 17.71
N VAL A 20 9.99 4.33 16.38
CA VAL A 20 8.99 3.68 15.55
C VAL A 20 9.04 2.17 15.69
N ALA A 21 10.22 1.57 15.62
CA ALA A 21 10.40 0.13 15.78
C ALA A 21 9.97 -0.33 17.20
N ALA A 22 10.42 0.35 18.25
CA ALA A 22 10.08 0.03 19.66
C ALA A 22 8.58 0.17 19.95
N LEU A 23 7.84 1.01 19.20
CA LEU A 23 6.39 1.16 19.32
C LEU A 23 5.63 -0.12 18.91
N GLY A 24 6.26 -1.05 18.19
CA GLY A 24 5.63 -2.28 17.73
C GLY A 24 4.63 -2.07 16.60
N VAL A 25 4.89 -1.12 15.71
CA VAL A 25 4.07 -0.89 14.49
C VAL A 25 4.01 -2.14 13.61
N GLY A 26 3.02 -2.24 12.75
CA GLY A 26 2.85 -3.37 11.81
C GLY A 26 3.94 -3.44 10.75
N GLY A 27 4.44 -2.28 10.32
CA GLY A 27 5.50 -2.18 9.33
C GLY A 27 6.17 -0.82 9.27
N VAL A 28 7.32 -0.80 8.61
CA VAL A 28 8.04 0.42 8.23
C VAL A 28 8.12 0.49 6.70
N ILE A 29 7.76 1.64 6.13
CA ILE A 29 8.02 1.92 4.72
C ILE A 29 9.37 2.60 4.57
N VAL A 30 10.21 2.05 3.68
CA VAL A 30 11.49 2.61 3.27
C VAL A 30 11.25 3.52 2.07
N LEU A 31 11.64 4.78 2.21
CA LEU A 31 11.53 5.81 1.19
C LEU A 31 12.90 6.12 0.58
N ARG A 32 12.91 6.90 -0.51
CA ARG A 32 14.16 7.23 -1.22
C ARG A 32 15.28 7.81 -0.31
N PRO A 33 15.00 8.70 0.66
CA PRO A 33 16.04 9.24 1.56
C PRO A 33 16.69 8.18 2.46
N ASN A 34 16.00 7.06 2.71
CA ASN A 34 16.51 5.99 3.55
C ASN A 34 17.51 5.05 2.84
N VAL A 35 17.71 5.22 1.52
CA VAL A 35 18.47 4.27 0.70
C VAL A 35 19.79 4.89 0.24
N VAL A 36 20.90 4.30 0.71
CA VAL A 36 22.26 4.66 0.34
C VAL A 36 22.88 3.57 -0.54
N ASN A 37 22.91 2.32 -0.05
CA ASN A 37 23.39 1.14 -0.76
C ASN A 37 22.78 -0.15 -0.18
N ALA A 38 23.00 -1.28 -0.83
CA ALA A 38 22.40 -2.57 -0.47
C ALA A 38 22.75 -3.03 0.96
N ALA A 39 24.00 -2.92 1.36
CA ALA A 39 24.46 -3.34 2.69
C ALA A 39 23.80 -2.49 3.80
N GLN A 40 23.71 -1.18 3.59
CA GLN A 40 23.07 -0.26 4.53
C GLN A 40 21.58 -0.54 4.67
N VAL A 41 20.85 -0.78 3.56
CA VAL A 41 19.41 -1.09 3.60
C VAL A 41 19.14 -2.38 4.38
N ARG A 42 19.91 -3.44 4.13
CA ARG A 42 19.82 -4.69 4.91
C ARG A 42 20.04 -4.43 6.40
N ALA A 43 21.15 -3.78 6.74
CA ALA A 43 21.51 -3.51 8.13
C ALA A 43 20.45 -2.66 8.85
N MET A 44 19.84 -1.69 8.15
CA MET A 44 18.75 -0.89 8.68
C MET A 44 17.51 -1.76 8.94
N GLY A 45 17.08 -2.58 7.98
CA GLY A 45 15.93 -3.47 8.12
C GLY A 45 16.10 -4.47 9.28
N ASP A 46 17.25 -5.12 9.36
CA ASP A 46 17.58 -6.06 10.44
C ASP A 46 17.62 -5.38 11.80
N GLY A 47 18.24 -4.21 11.88
CA GLY A 47 18.30 -3.43 13.10
C GLY A 47 16.93 -2.91 13.57
N LEU A 48 16.00 -2.59 12.65
CA LEU A 48 14.62 -2.23 12.99
C LEU A 48 13.84 -3.45 13.53
N ARG A 49 14.00 -4.63 12.92
CA ARG A 49 13.38 -5.87 13.40
C ARG A 49 13.86 -6.25 14.80
N GLN A 50 15.16 -6.13 15.06
CA GLN A 50 15.75 -6.41 16.39
C GLN A 50 15.21 -5.48 17.49
N ARG A 51 14.81 -4.26 17.16
CA ARG A 51 14.23 -3.28 18.10
C ARG A 51 12.73 -3.41 18.27
N SER A 52 12.07 -4.10 17.36
CA SER A 52 10.62 -4.26 17.40
C SER A 52 10.24 -5.40 18.36
N PRO A 53 9.26 -5.20 19.26
CA PRO A 53 8.76 -6.25 20.14
C PRO A 53 7.92 -7.31 19.41
N ARG A 54 7.62 -7.07 18.12
CA ARG A 54 6.79 -7.94 17.27
C ARG A 54 7.42 -8.07 15.89
N ARG A 55 7.01 -9.07 15.10
CA ARG A 55 7.43 -9.20 13.71
C ARG A 55 7.08 -7.92 12.95
N LEU A 56 8.10 -7.23 12.43
CA LEU A 56 7.99 -5.96 11.73
C LEU A 56 8.09 -6.21 10.22
N LEU A 57 7.10 -5.77 9.44
CA LEU A 57 7.18 -5.77 7.99
C LEU A 57 8.04 -4.60 7.50
N ILE A 58 8.92 -4.86 6.55
CA ILE A 58 9.66 -3.82 5.83
C ILE A 58 9.06 -3.69 4.43
N ALA A 59 8.53 -2.51 4.13
CA ALA A 59 7.82 -2.21 2.89
C ALA A 59 8.54 -1.18 2.05
N VAL A 60 8.26 -1.16 0.74
CA VAL A 60 8.81 -0.18 -0.21
C VAL A 60 7.87 0.05 -1.39
N ASP A 61 7.87 1.27 -1.95
CA ASP A 61 7.34 1.55 -3.28
C ASP A 61 8.42 1.25 -4.33
N GLU A 62 8.37 0.07 -4.92
CA GLU A 62 9.30 -0.30 -6.01
C GLU A 62 8.49 -0.74 -7.23
N GLU A 63 7.93 0.25 -7.93
CA GLU A 63 7.13 0.05 -9.15
C GLU A 63 8.02 -0.11 -10.39
N GLY A 64 9.19 0.51 -10.35
CA GLY A 64 10.05 0.75 -11.50
C GLY A 64 9.82 2.14 -12.13
N GLY A 65 10.56 2.43 -13.20
CA GLY A 65 10.47 3.71 -13.86
C GLY A 65 10.75 4.89 -12.92
N ARG A 66 9.83 5.85 -12.88
CA ARG A 66 9.95 7.04 -12.02
C ARG A 66 9.67 6.77 -10.53
N VAL A 67 8.99 5.66 -10.20
CA VAL A 67 8.70 5.26 -8.82
C VAL A 67 9.55 4.05 -8.44
N SER A 68 10.83 4.32 -8.21
CA SER A 68 11.82 3.36 -7.72
C SER A 68 12.56 4.00 -6.54
N ARG A 69 12.30 3.50 -5.33
CA ARG A 69 12.98 3.98 -4.11
C ARG A 69 14.39 3.41 -4.01
N LEU A 70 14.59 2.26 -4.63
CA LEU A 70 15.86 1.52 -4.65
C LEU A 70 16.76 1.86 -5.84
N ARG A 71 16.50 2.93 -6.56
CA ARG A 71 17.32 3.36 -7.70
C ARG A 71 18.82 3.45 -7.41
N PRO A 72 19.30 3.83 -6.20
CA PRO A 72 20.73 3.79 -5.88
C PRO A 72 21.34 2.39 -5.86
N VAL A 73 20.50 1.36 -5.71
CA VAL A 73 20.90 -0.06 -5.65
C VAL A 73 20.63 -0.75 -6.98
N LEU A 74 19.47 -0.50 -7.59
CA LEU A 74 19.00 -1.17 -8.80
C LEU A 74 19.40 -0.47 -10.10
N GLY A 75 19.80 0.80 -10.03
CA GLY A 75 19.93 1.65 -11.21
C GLY A 75 18.58 2.02 -11.82
N ALA A 76 18.57 2.38 -13.11
CA ALA A 76 17.34 2.65 -13.83
C ALA A 76 16.62 1.35 -14.20
N THR A 77 15.35 1.26 -13.87
CA THR A 77 14.49 0.10 -14.18
C THR A 77 13.37 0.53 -15.14
N PRO A 78 12.85 -0.37 -16.00
CA PRO A 78 11.76 -0.03 -16.91
C PRO A 78 10.50 0.35 -16.15
N SER A 79 9.71 1.29 -16.70
CA SER A 79 8.38 1.64 -16.20
C SER A 79 7.38 0.53 -16.49
N ALA A 80 6.24 0.53 -15.78
CA ALA A 80 5.16 -0.43 -16.02
C ALA A 80 4.65 -0.34 -17.48
N ARG A 81 4.57 0.87 -18.05
CA ARG A 81 4.19 1.07 -19.46
C ARG A 81 5.16 0.37 -20.42
N ALA A 82 6.47 0.47 -20.19
CA ALA A 82 7.46 -0.20 -21.01
C ALA A 82 7.39 -1.74 -20.86
N LEU A 83 7.13 -2.22 -19.65
CA LEU A 83 6.91 -3.64 -19.38
C LEU A 83 5.60 -4.12 -20.02
N GLY A 84 4.55 -3.31 -20.03
CA GLY A 84 3.25 -3.63 -20.61
C GLY A 84 3.29 -3.97 -22.10
N LEU A 85 4.36 -3.62 -22.81
CA LEU A 85 4.58 -3.98 -24.21
C LEU A 85 5.18 -5.39 -24.38
N ARG A 86 5.56 -6.07 -23.29
CA ARG A 86 6.19 -7.39 -23.31
C ARG A 86 5.18 -8.52 -23.14
N PRO A 87 5.53 -9.76 -23.52
CA PRO A 87 4.74 -10.94 -23.18
C PRO A 87 4.56 -11.09 -21.66
N LEU A 88 3.45 -11.68 -21.22
CA LEU A 88 3.14 -11.84 -19.78
C LEU A 88 4.23 -12.62 -19.03
N SER A 89 4.79 -13.67 -19.66
CA SER A 89 5.91 -14.42 -19.05
C SER A 89 7.09 -13.53 -18.74
N ALA A 90 7.48 -12.65 -19.67
CA ALA A 90 8.59 -11.72 -19.46
C ALA A 90 8.28 -10.67 -18.35
N ILE A 91 7.00 -10.29 -18.20
CA ILE A 91 6.58 -9.42 -17.08
C ILE A 91 6.71 -10.17 -15.74
N THR A 92 6.30 -11.45 -15.71
CA THR A 92 6.44 -12.32 -14.54
C THR A 92 7.91 -12.51 -14.17
N ASP A 93 8.77 -12.74 -15.14
CA ASP A 93 10.22 -12.91 -14.92
C ASP A 93 10.84 -11.63 -14.32
N VAL A 94 10.51 -10.46 -14.86
CA VAL A 94 10.96 -9.16 -14.31
C VAL A 94 10.44 -8.97 -12.88
N GLY A 95 9.18 -9.35 -12.61
CA GLY A 95 8.61 -9.35 -11.26
C GLY A 95 9.39 -10.26 -10.29
N ALA A 96 9.78 -11.46 -10.76
CA ALA A 96 10.55 -12.42 -9.97
C ALA A 96 11.99 -11.94 -9.71
N GLU A 97 12.66 -11.40 -10.72
CA GLU A 97 14.01 -10.82 -10.57
C GLU A 97 13.99 -9.66 -9.56
N ARG A 98 13.02 -8.75 -9.68
CA ARG A 98 12.87 -7.65 -8.74
C ARG A 98 12.54 -8.13 -7.34
N GLY A 99 11.63 -9.09 -7.23
CA GLY A 99 11.28 -9.71 -5.96
C GLY A 99 12.47 -10.39 -5.28
N ALA A 100 13.33 -11.07 -6.03
CA ALA A 100 14.54 -11.67 -5.50
C ALA A 100 15.48 -10.62 -4.88
N VAL A 101 15.68 -9.49 -5.57
CA VAL A 101 16.48 -8.38 -5.01
C VAL A 101 15.82 -7.78 -3.77
N LEU A 102 14.51 -7.54 -3.80
CA LEU A 102 13.77 -7.01 -2.64
C LEU A 102 13.92 -7.94 -1.44
N ARG A 103 13.74 -9.24 -1.64
CA ARG A 103 13.90 -10.25 -0.58
C ARG A 103 15.32 -10.28 -0.03
N ASP A 104 16.33 -10.25 -0.90
CA ASP A 104 17.74 -10.19 -0.51
C ASP A 104 18.07 -8.94 0.31
N LEU A 105 17.41 -7.82 0.02
CA LEU A 105 17.51 -6.58 0.79
C LEU A 105 16.68 -6.59 2.08
N GLY A 106 15.90 -7.64 2.33
CA GLY A 106 15.10 -7.80 3.53
C GLY A 106 13.71 -7.18 3.46
N PHE A 107 13.16 -6.87 2.29
CA PHE A 107 11.78 -6.40 2.15
C PHE A 107 10.78 -7.56 2.18
N ASP A 108 9.67 -7.36 2.90
CA ASP A 108 8.56 -8.29 3.00
C ASP A 108 7.41 -7.91 2.05
N LEU A 109 7.21 -6.60 1.82
CA LEU A 109 6.05 -6.02 1.15
C LEU A 109 6.48 -4.98 0.11
N SER A 110 5.99 -5.13 -1.12
CA SER A 110 6.10 -4.11 -2.15
C SER A 110 4.74 -3.46 -2.41
N PHE A 111 4.66 -2.13 -2.32
CA PHE A 111 3.50 -1.37 -2.77
C PHE A 111 3.52 -1.22 -4.30
N ALA A 112 3.55 -2.36 -4.96
CA ALA A 112 3.47 -2.58 -6.40
C ALA A 112 2.80 -3.95 -6.66
N PRO A 113 2.15 -4.14 -7.79
CA PRO A 113 2.05 -3.27 -8.97
C PRO A 113 0.90 -2.25 -8.92
N VAL A 114 1.00 -1.25 -9.82
CA VAL A 114 -0.13 -0.37 -10.16
C VAL A 114 -1.07 -1.13 -11.10
N VAL A 115 -2.34 -1.24 -10.69
CA VAL A 115 -3.44 -1.86 -11.48
C VAL A 115 -4.24 -0.81 -12.26
N ASP A 116 -4.10 0.47 -11.86
CA ASP A 116 -4.77 1.57 -12.54
C ASP A 116 -4.49 1.58 -14.03
N ALA A 117 -5.54 1.73 -14.82
CA ALA A 117 -5.46 2.05 -16.24
C ALA A 117 -5.44 3.57 -16.40
N ASP A 118 -4.56 4.11 -17.25
CA ASP A 118 -4.43 5.57 -17.45
C ASP A 118 -5.23 6.12 -18.64
N GLY A 119 -5.98 5.28 -19.32
CA GLY A 119 -6.74 5.69 -20.50
C GLY A 119 -5.87 6.17 -21.68
N GLY A 120 -4.53 5.90 -21.64
CA GLY A 120 -3.58 6.36 -22.65
C GLY A 120 -2.92 7.71 -22.36
N SER A 121 -3.22 8.34 -21.23
CA SER A 121 -2.67 9.66 -20.84
C SER A 121 -1.33 9.53 -20.12
N ALA A 122 -0.23 9.49 -20.86
CA ALA A 122 1.10 9.28 -20.31
C ALA A 122 1.58 10.38 -19.33
N GLY A 123 1.02 11.58 -19.43
CA GLY A 123 1.36 12.73 -18.57
C GLY A 123 0.53 12.85 -17.29
N ALA A 124 -0.46 11.96 -17.07
CA ALA A 124 -1.28 11.96 -15.87
C ALA A 124 -0.51 11.48 -14.63
N ALA A 125 -1.12 11.65 -13.44
CA ALA A 125 -0.54 11.21 -12.16
C ALA A 125 -0.12 9.73 -12.17
N ILE A 126 -0.91 8.86 -12.79
CA ILE A 126 -0.57 7.46 -13.02
C ILE A 126 0.36 7.32 -14.22
N GLY A 127 -0.05 7.78 -15.41
CA GLY A 127 0.78 7.83 -16.60
C GLY A 127 1.54 6.53 -16.89
N ASP A 128 2.87 6.61 -16.98
CA ASP A 128 3.77 5.49 -17.26
C ASP A 128 3.89 4.45 -16.12
N ARG A 129 3.29 4.71 -14.95
CA ARG A 129 3.12 3.73 -13.88
C ARG A 129 2.06 2.66 -14.22
N SER A 130 1.16 2.93 -15.17
CA SER A 130 0.18 1.97 -15.68
C SER A 130 0.81 1.02 -16.71
N PHE A 131 0.45 -0.25 -16.64
CA PHE A 131 0.86 -1.26 -17.64
C PHE A 131 0.12 -1.12 -18.97
N ALA A 132 -1.09 -0.58 -18.99
CA ALA A 132 -1.90 -0.42 -20.19
C ALA A 132 -3.00 0.63 -20.02
N ALA A 133 -3.50 1.15 -21.16
CA ALA A 133 -4.59 2.12 -21.19
C ALA A 133 -5.95 1.51 -20.80
N ALA A 134 -6.18 0.23 -21.12
CA ALA A 134 -7.43 -0.47 -20.83
C ALA A 134 -7.36 -1.20 -19.48
N PRO A 135 -8.43 -1.15 -18.63
CA PRO A 135 -8.42 -1.72 -17.28
C PRO A 135 -8.11 -3.22 -17.24
N ALA A 136 -8.73 -4.03 -18.11
CA ALA A 136 -8.50 -5.47 -18.14
C ALA A 136 -7.04 -5.82 -18.50
N GLU A 137 -6.47 -5.11 -19.47
CA GLU A 137 -5.09 -5.31 -19.88
C GLU A 137 -4.10 -4.82 -18.79
N ALA A 138 -4.39 -3.70 -18.14
CA ALA A 138 -3.60 -3.22 -17.01
C ALA A 138 -3.62 -4.24 -15.86
N GLY A 139 -4.80 -4.73 -15.47
CA GLY A 139 -4.96 -5.73 -14.42
C GLY A 139 -4.26 -7.06 -14.73
N LYS A 140 -4.39 -7.56 -15.95
CA LYS A 140 -3.73 -8.79 -16.40
C LYS A 140 -2.21 -8.71 -16.32
N ARG A 141 -1.62 -7.61 -16.76
CA ARG A 141 -0.18 -7.38 -16.72
C ARG A 141 0.34 -7.09 -15.31
N ALA A 142 -0.41 -6.32 -14.54
CA ALA A 142 -0.14 -6.11 -13.12
C ALA A 142 -0.17 -7.44 -12.35
N GLY A 143 -1.15 -8.31 -12.62
CA GLY A 143 -1.22 -9.66 -12.07
C GLY A 143 0.00 -10.51 -12.39
N ALA A 144 0.50 -10.47 -13.64
CA ALA A 144 1.72 -11.17 -14.03
C ALA A 144 2.96 -10.67 -13.26
N PHE A 145 3.10 -9.35 -13.09
CA PHE A 145 4.19 -8.78 -12.28
C PHE A 145 4.08 -9.17 -10.81
N ALA A 146 2.87 -9.12 -10.25
CA ALA A 146 2.58 -9.51 -8.87
C ALA A 146 2.92 -10.99 -8.62
N GLU A 147 2.58 -11.87 -9.57
CA GLU A 147 2.93 -13.29 -9.50
C GLU A 147 4.46 -13.49 -9.42
N GLY A 148 5.23 -12.71 -10.18
CA GLY A 148 6.69 -12.73 -10.09
C GLY A 148 7.20 -12.34 -8.71
N LEU A 149 6.71 -11.21 -8.14
CA LEU A 149 7.06 -10.80 -6.77
C LEU A 149 6.72 -11.89 -5.75
N ARG A 150 5.55 -12.50 -5.87
CA ARG A 150 5.07 -13.55 -4.97
C ARG A 150 5.93 -14.81 -5.04
N ARG A 151 6.34 -15.24 -6.25
CA ARG A 151 7.26 -16.37 -6.45
C ARG A 151 8.60 -16.15 -5.75
N ALA A 152 9.08 -14.93 -5.72
CA ALA A 152 10.28 -14.54 -5.00
C ALA A 152 10.09 -14.41 -3.48
N GLY A 153 8.86 -14.55 -2.96
CA GLY A 153 8.52 -14.45 -1.55
C GLY A 153 8.35 -13.01 -1.03
N VAL A 154 8.08 -12.05 -1.91
CA VAL A 154 7.71 -10.67 -1.56
C VAL A 154 6.22 -10.47 -1.80
N THR A 155 5.54 -9.92 -0.80
CA THR A 155 4.10 -9.64 -0.86
C THR A 155 3.82 -8.49 -1.81
N PRO A 156 3.05 -8.66 -2.90
CA PRO A 156 2.64 -7.58 -3.79
C PRO A 156 1.40 -6.85 -3.27
N THR A 157 1.20 -5.62 -3.75
CA THR A 157 0.02 -4.77 -3.46
C THR A 157 -0.59 -4.25 -4.75
N ALA A 158 -1.85 -4.53 -4.99
CA ALA A 158 -2.61 -3.94 -6.11
C ALA A 158 -3.09 -2.53 -5.74
N LYS A 159 -2.83 -1.53 -6.60
CA LYS A 159 -3.16 -0.13 -6.31
C LYS A 159 -3.58 0.65 -7.55
N HIS A 160 -4.40 1.68 -7.38
CA HIS A 160 -5.05 2.25 -6.19
C HIS A 160 -6.56 2.06 -6.30
N PHE A 161 -7.14 1.19 -5.49
CA PHE A 161 -8.57 0.84 -5.59
C PHE A 161 -9.50 2.01 -5.20
N PRO A 162 -10.61 2.25 -5.91
CA PRO A 162 -11.19 1.49 -7.03
C PRO A 162 -10.63 1.85 -8.42
N GLY A 163 -9.59 2.64 -8.52
CA GLY A 163 -8.89 3.09 -9.72
C GLY A 163 -8.65 4.59 -9.67
N GLN A 164 -7.45 5.04 -10.01
CA GLN A 164 -7.10 6.46 -10.06
C GLN A 164 -6.81 6.95 -11.47
N GLY A 165 -6.58 6.04 -12.40
CA GLY A 165 -6.03 6.34 -13.72
C GLY A 165 -6.80 7.41 -14.49
N GLY A 166 -6.08 8.29 -15.14
CA GLY A 166 -6.62 9.42 -15.89
C GLY A 166 -7.09 10.62 -15.06
N LEU A 167 -7.12 10.48 -13.72
CA LEU A 167 -7.50 11.55 -12.79
C LEU A 167 -6.28 12.34 -12.29
N GLY A 168 -6.55 13.41 -11.54
CA GLY A 168 -5.52 14.27 -10.96
C GLY A 168 -4.64 13.58 -9.91
N ASP A 169 -3.60 14.29 -9.45
CA ASP A 169 -2.68 13.81 -8.42
C ASP A 169 -3.21 14.16 -7.02
N SER A 170 -3.45 13.16 -6.20
CA SER A 170 -3.87 13.33 -4.80
C SER A 170 -2.77 13.85 -3.88
N HIS A 171 -1.52 13.94 -4.36
CA HIS A 171 -0.47 14.67 -3.67
C HIS A 171 -0.70 16.19 -3.67
N ASP A 172 -1.33 16.71 -4.72
CA ASP A 172 -1.54 18.15 -4.92
C ASP A 172 -2.85 18.67 -4.33
N GLY A 173 -3.71 17.77 -3.80
CA GLY A 173 -4.99 18.13 -3.18
C GLY A 173 -6.10 17.13 -3.47
N ARG A 174 -7.33 17.59 -3.19
CA ARG A 174 -8.53 16.77 -3.35
C ARG A 174 -8.83 16.47 -4.83
N VAL A 175 -8.91 15.19 -5.18
CA VAL A 175 -9.34 14.70 -6.49
C VAL A 175 -10.76 14.16 -6.38
N VAL A 176 -11.66 14.63 -7.24
CA VAL A 176 -13.08 14.23 -7.26
C VAL A 176 -13.43 13.65 -8.62
N SER A 177 -14.13 12.53 -8.61
CA SER A 177 -14.68 11.89 -9.80
C SER A 177 -16.20 11.72 -9.67
N ASN A 178 -16.90 12.10 -10.72
CA ASN A 178 -18.35 11.92 -10.85
C ASN A 178 -18.71 10.67 -11.69
N THR A 179 -17.77 9.74 -11.84
CA THR A 179 -18.04 8.48 -12.53
C THR A 179 -19.26 7.78 -11.88
N PRO A 180 -20.29 7.43 -12.64
CA PRO A 180 -21.43 6.69 -12.12
C PRO A 180 -21.02 5.35 -11.53
N LEU A 181 -21.78 4.86 -10.54
CA LEU A 181 -21.44 3.66 -9.79
C LEU A 181 -21.21 2.43 -10.68
N ASP A 182 -22.04 2.23 -11.71
CA ASP A 182 -21.90 1.08 -12.62
C ASP A 182 -20.64 1.19 -13.50
N GLY A 183 -20.30 2.40 -13.95
CA GLY A 183 -19.04 2.64 -14.65
C GLY A 183 -17.83 2.37 -13.75
N LEU A 184 -17.87 2.83 -12.50
CA LEU A 184 -16.83 2.57 -11.53
C LEU A 184 -16.69 1.08 -11.23
N LYS A 185 -17.80 0.36 -11.00
CA LYS A 185 -17.80 -1.09 -10.81
C LYS A 185 -17.19 -1.82 -11.99
N THR A 186 -17.60 -1.47 -13.22
CA THR A 186 -17.10 -2.10 -14.45
C THR A 186 -15.59 -1.91 -14.59
N THR A 187 -15.08 -0.68 -14.39
CA THR A 187 -13.66 -0.36 -14.49
C THR A 187 -12.85 -1.06 -13.40
N ALA A 188 -13.32 -0.97 -12.15
CA ALA A 188 -12.64 -1.59 -11.02
C ALA A 188 -12.61 -3.12 -11.12
N SER A 189 -13.74 -3.76 -11.48
CA SER A 189 -13.78 -5.21 -11.65
C SER A 189 -12.88 -5.69 -12.78
N ALA A 190 -12.88 -5.00 -13.91
CA ALA A 190 -12.07 -5.41 -15.09
C ALA A 190 -10.55 -5.44 -14.78
N GLY A 191 -10.05 -4.58 -13.88
CA GLY A 191 -8.64 -4.56 -13.51
C GLY A 191 -8.32 -5.36 -12.25
N PHE A 192 -8.99 -5.04 -11.15
CA PHE A 192 -8.62 -5.57 -9.83
C PHE A 192 -8.96 -7.05 -9.64
N THR A 193 -10.06 -7.57 -10.23
CA THR A 193 -10.37 -9.01 -10.13
C THR A 193 -9.26 -9.87 -10.73
N LEU A 194 -8.65 -9.45 -11.85
CA LEU A 194 -7.52 -10.15 -12.45
C LEU A 194 -6.26 -10.15 -11.54
N ALA A 195 -6.04 -9.07 -10.79
CA ALA A 195 -4.98 -9.03 -9.78
C ALA A 195 -5.31 -9.98 -8.59
N PHE A 196 -6.59 -10.08 -8.19
CA PHE A 196 -7.02 -11.01 -7.13
C PHE A 196 -6.89 -12.47 -7.56
N GLU A 197 -7.25 -12.79 -8.81
CA GLU A 197 -7.04 -14.11 -9.41
C GLU A 197 -5.55 -14.50 -9.46
N ALA A 198 -4.65 -13.52 -9.67
CA ALA A 198 -3.20 -13.72 -9.56
C ALA A 198 -2.70 -13.86 -8.09
N GLY A 199 -3.60 -13.85 -7.11
CA GLY A 199 -3.30 -14.09 -5.70
C GLY A 199 -2.67 -12.90 -4.97
N VAL A 200 -2.95 -11.66 -5.39
CA VAL A 200 -2.49 -10.46 -4.68
C VAL A 200 -3.18 -10.35 -3.32
N PRO A 201 -2.43 -10.37 -2.19
CA PRO A 201 -3.03 -10.43 -0.87
C PRO A 201 -3.27 -9.05 -0.24
N VAL A 202 -2.78 -7.96 -0.85
CA VAL A 202 -2.92 -6.59 -0.33
C VAL A 202 -3.47 -5.67 -1.42
N VAL A 203 -4.42 -4.81 -1.04
CA VAL A 203 -4.97 -3.75 -1.90
C VAL A 203 -4.75 -2.41 -1.24
N MET A 204 -4.20 -1.45 -1.98
CA MET A 204 -4.10 -0.06 -1.53
C MET A 204 -5.29 0.75 -2.04
N MET A 205 -5.95 1.45 -1.11
CA MET A 205 -7.11 2.30 -1.36
C MET A 205 -6.68 3.69 -1.83
N SER A 206 -7.27 4.18 -2.89
CA SER A 206 -7.05 5.52 -3.45
C SER A 206 -7.56 6.65 -2.53
N HIS A 207 -6.99 7.85 -2.65
CA HIS A 207 -7.54 9.08 -2.06
C HIS A 207 -8.50 9.84 -2.98
N VAL A 208 -8.88 9.28 -4.12
CA VAL A 208 -9.93 9.87 -4.98
C VAL A 208 -11.27 9.80 -4.27
N THR A 209 -12.01 10.91 -4.28
CA THR A 209 -13.41 10.97 -3.88
C THR A 209 -14.30 10.62 -5.07
N TYR A 210 -14.98 9.50 -5.02
CA TYR A 210 -15.99 9.11 -6.01
C TYR A 210 -17.37 9.46 -5.46
N THR A 211 -18.03 10.49 -6.03
CA THR A 211 -19.33 10.97 -5.54
C THR A 211 -20.41 9.90 -5.52
N ALA A 212 -20.30 8.90 -6.39
CA ALA A 212 -21.17 7.72 -6.42
C ALA A 212 -21.00 6.76 -5.22
N LEU A 213 -19.89 6.84 -4.47
CA LEU A 213 -19.64 6.05 -3.25
C LEU A 213 -19.93 6.87 -1.99
N GLY A 214 -19.67 8.18 -2.02
CA GLY A 214 -19.88 9.07 -0.89
C GLY A 214 -19.02 10.34 -0.97
N PRO A 215 -19.07 11.18 0.07
CA PRO A 215 -18.39 12.47 0.08
C PRO A 215 -16.90 12.40 0.46
N LEU A 216 -16.45 11.26 1.00
CA LEU A 216 -15.10 11.10 1.51
C LEU A 216 -14.16 10.52 0.44
N PRO A 217 -12.82 10.72 0.57
CA PRO A 217 -11.84 9.95 -0.19
C PRO A 217 -12.04 8.45 -0.01
N SER A 218 -11.82 7.66 -1.06
CA SER A 218 -12.08 6.20 -1.04
C SER A 218 -11.37 5.47 0.11
N SER A 219 -10.20 5.95 0.53
CA SER A 219 -9.48 5.42 1.69
C SER A 219 -10.17 5.68 3.04
N LEU A 220 -11.13 6.61 3.10
CA LEU A 220 -11.91 6.96 4.28
C LEU A 220 -13.41 6.64 4.11
N GLU A 221 -13.83 6.20 2.92
CA GLU A 221 -15.24 5.99 2.56
C GLU A 221 -15.67 4.53 2.78
N PRO A 222 -16.59 4.23 3.71
CA PRO A 222 -17.04 2.87 3.97
C PRO A 222 -17.58 2.15 2.72
N ALA A 223 -18.25 2.88 1.81
CA ALA A 223 -18.79 2.29 0.59
C ALA A 223 -17.70 1.78 -0.36
N ALA A 224 -16.50 2.40 -0.36
CA ALA A 224 -15.37 1.94 -1.15
C ALA A 224 -14.85 0.57 -0.67
N TYR A 225 -14.77 0.37 0.65
CA TYR A 225 -14.38 -0.92 1.23
C TYR A 225 -15.47 -1.99 0.99
N ARG A 226 -16.76 -1.64 1.12
CA ARG A 226 -17.84 -2.55 0.76
C ARG A 226 -17.77 -2.97 -0.70
N LEU A 227 -17.45 -2.04 -1.61
CA LEU A 227 -17.24 -2.33 -3.02
C LEU A 227 -16.07 -3.30 -3.20
N LEU A 228 -14.92 -3.07 -2.56
CA LEU A 228 -13.78 -3.98 -2.60
C LEU A 228 -14.16 -5.39 -2.15
N ARG A 229 -14.85 -5.50 -1.02
CA ARG A 229 -15.28 -6.81 -0.48
C ARG A 229 -16.33 -7.48 -1.36
N SER A 230 -17.19 -6.73 -2.06
CA SER A 230 -18.18 -7.29 -2.99
C SER A 230 -17.54 -7.99 -4.21
N PHE A 231 -16.30 -7.67 -4.56
CA PHE A 231 -15.51 -8.39 -5.57
C PHE A 231 -14.82 -9.65 -5.03
N GLY A 232 -15.16 -10.07 -3.81
CA GLY A 232 -14.62 -11.29 -3.20
C GLY A 232 -13.23 -11.13 -2.56
N PHE A 233 -12.66 -9.93 -2.51
CA PHE A 233 -11.36 -9.71 -1.89
C PHE A 233 -11.40 -9.94 -0.38
N LYS A 234 -10.59 -10.87 0.13
CA LYS A 234 -10.51 -11.25 1.54
C LYS A 234 -9.21 -10.82 2.23
N GLY A 235 -8.25 -10.32 1.45
CA GLY A 235 -6.94 -9.90 1.93
C GLY A 235 -6.95 -8.56 2.68
N VAL A 236 -5.78 -8.01 2.88
CA VAL A 236 -5.54 -6.76 3.61
C VAL A 236 -5.83 -5.55 2.73
N ALA A 237 -6.68 -4.64 3.22
CA ALA A 237 -6.88 -3.32 2.63
C ALA A 237 -6.01 -2.30 3.39
N VAL A 238 -5.07 -1.66 2.68
CA VAL A 238 -4.23 -0.58 3.21
C VAL A 238 -4.62 0.76 2.58
N THR A 239 -4.54 1.86 3.30
CA THR A 239 -4.72 3.21 2.71
C THR A 239 -3.51 3.57 1.86
N ASP A 240 -3.68 4.44 0.87
CA ASP A 240 -2.55 5.26 0.40
C ASP A 240 -2.05 6.16 1.55
N ALA A 241 -0.94 6.86 1.33
CA ALA A 241 -0.26 7.60 2.39
C ALA A 241 -1.14 8.74 2.94
N LEU A 242 -1.56 8.62 4.21
CA LEU A 242 -2.44 9.60 4.88
C LEU A 242 -1.83 11.01 5.03
N GLY A 243 -0.54 11.16 4.74
CA GLY A 243 0.13 12.45 4.71
C GLY A 243 0.00 13.23 3.40
N MET A 244 -0.75 12.74 2.42
CA MET A 244 -1.01 13.44 1.14
C MET A 244 -2.04 14.56 1.33
N SER A 245 -1.91 15.64 0.54
CA SER A 245 -2.77 16.84 0.65
C SER A 245 -4.27 16.52 0.51
N ALA A 246 -4.64 15.54 -0.31
CA ALA A 246 -6.02 15.06 -0.40
C ALA A 246 -6.65 14.68 0.95
N ILE A 247 -5.84 14.34 1.94
CA ILE A 247 -6.25 14.00 3.31
C ILE A 247 -5.94 15.15 4.27
N THR A 248 -4.70 15.65 4.29
CA THR A 248 -4.22 16.58 5.33
C THR A 248 -4.83 17.98 5.23
N ASP A 249 -5.42 18.34 4.10
CA ASP A 249 -6.17 19.59 3.94
C ASP A 249 -7.47 19.61 4.78
N GLN A 250 -7.96 18.45 5.24
CA GLN A 250 -9.23 18.35 5.97
C GLN A 250 -9.10 17.62 7.31
N TRP A 251 -8.16 16.68 7.46
CA TRP A 251 -8.00 15.87 8.66
C TRP A 251 -6.54 15.76 9.09
N SER A 252 -6.31 15.73 10.39
CA SER A 252 -5.01 15.31 10.89
C SER A 252 -4.77 13.82 10.57
N ILE A 253 -3.49 13.42 10.43
CA ILE A 253 -3.12 12.01 10.15
C ILE A 253 -3.71 11.04 11.19
N PRO A 254 -3.67 11.33 12.52
CA PRO A 254 -4.32 10.49 13.52
C PRO A 254 -5.84 10.36 13.33
N GLN A 255 -6.53 11.46 13.01
CA GLN A 255 -7.98 11.44 12.73
C GLN A 255 -8.29 10.58 11.50
N ALA A 256 -7.56 10.81 10.40
CA ALA A 256 -7.71 10.03 9.17
C ALA A 256 -7.44 8.53 9.40
N GLY A 257 -6.47 8.19 10.24
CA GLY A 257 -6.18 6.81 10.62
C GLY A 257 -7.35 6.13 11.31
N VAL A 258 -8.00 6.78 12.27
CA VAL A 258 -9.21 6.27 12.93
C VAL A 258 -10.36 6.12 11.93
N MET A 259 -10.60 7.14 11.09
CA MET A 259 -11.65 7.11 10.06
C MET A 259 -11.44 5.96 9.07
N ALA A 260 -10.22 5.77 8.58
CA ALA A 260 -9.89 4.70 7.65
C ALA A 260 -10.18 3.31 8.22
N ILE A 261 -9.75 3.06 9.48
CA ILE A 261 -10.01 1.76 10.13
C ILE A 261 -11.51 1.55 10.34
N ALA A 262 -12.22 2.57 10.79
CA ALA A 262 -13.67 2.52 10.95
C ALA A 262 -14.38 2.26 9.61
N ALA A 263 -13.87 2.84 8.51
CA ALA A 263 -14.40 2.63 7.16
C ALA A 263 -14.17 1.21 6.62
N GLY A 264 -13.13 0.49 7.06
CA GLY A 264 -12.83 -0.86 6.61
C GLY A 264 -11.37 -1.15 6.28
N ALA A 265 -10.46 -0.19 6.49
CA ALA A 265 -9.02 -0.43 6.34
C ALA A 265 -8.50 -1.43 7.39
N ASP A 266 -7.59 -2.29 6.98
CA ASP A 266 -6.89 -3.21 7.87
C ASP A 266 -5.50 -2.67 8.24
N MET A 267 -4.92 -1.87 7.36
CA MET A 267 -3.67 -1.14 7.59
C MET A 267 -3.83 0.33 7.18
N VAL A 268 -3.11 1.21 7.87
CA VAL A 268 -3.01 2.63 7.52
C VAL A 268 -1.54 2.99 7.28
N LEU A 269 -1.28 3.68 6.17
CA LEU A 269 0.05 4.10 5.76
C LEU A 269 0.25 5.58 6.04
N ALA A 270 1.34 5.95 6.70
CA ALA A 270 1.79 7.34 6.83
C ALA A 270 3.30 7.44 6.65
N ASN A 271 3.75 8.30 5.75
CA ASN A 271 5.18 8.54 5.55
C ASN A 271 5.83 9.26 6.75
N GLN A 272 5.01 9.87 7.61
CA GLN A 272 5.40 10.66 8.78
C GLN A 272 5.50 9.77 10.03
N GLY A 273 6.65 9.16 10.27
CA GLY A 273 6.88 8.27 11.43
C GLY A 273 6.74 8.96 12.79
N ASN A 274 6.96 10.27 12.87
CA ASN A 274 6.72 11.07 14.07
C ASN A 274 5.22 11.13 14.46
N GLN A 275 4.31 10.76 13.59
CA GLN A 275 2.88 10.64 13.87
C GLN A 275 2.48 9.25 14.42
N ALA A 276 3.38 8.28 14.44
CA ALA A 276 3.06 6.89 14.79
C ALA A 276 2.44 6.75 16.19
N THR A 277 3.01 7.42 17.19
CA THR A 277 2.48 7.42 18.57
C THR A 277 1.10 8.07 18.63
N ALA A 278 0.94 9.25 18.02
CA ALA A 278 -0.35 9.94 17.99
C ALA A 278 -1.44 9.14 17.25
N MET A 279 -1.08 8.45 16.16
CA MET A 279 -2.01 7.56 15.44
C MET A 279 -2.44 6.37 16.33
N ARG A 280 -1.50 5.72 17.00
CA ARG A 280 -1.81 4.62 17.93
C ARG A 280 -2.76 5.11 19.03
N ASP A 281 -2.43 6.22 19.67
CA ASP A 281 -3.18 6.75 20.82
C ASP A 281 -4.59 7.19 20.39
N ALA A 282 -4.74 7.78 19.20
CA ALA A 282 -6.04 8.13 18.64
C ALA A 282 -6.92 6.90 18.37
N ILE A 283 -6.35 5.81 17.85
CA ILE A 283 -7.06 4.54 17.63
C ILE A 283 -7.50 3.93 18.96
N VAL A 284 -6.59 3.84 19.94
CA VAL A 284 -6.90 3.33 21.28
C VAL A 284 -8.01 4.16 21.95
N ALA A 285 -7.90 5.49 21.92
CA ALA A 285 -8.91 6.38 22.45
C ALA A 285 -10.26 6.24 21.73
N ALA A 286 -10.26 5.99 20.42
CA ALA A 286 -11.50 5.78 19.66
C ALA A 286 -12.21 4.48 20.05
N VAL A 287 -11.44 3.40 20.30
CA VAL A 287 -11.97 2.12 20.80
C VAL A 287 -12.52 2.30 22.22
N SER A 288 -11.74 2.89 23.13
CA SER A 288 -12.16 3.12 24.52
C SER A 288 -13.41 3.99 24.63
N ALA A 289 -13.62 4.92 23.69
CA ALA A 289 -14.80 5.77 23.61
C ALA A 289 -15.97 5.16 22.84
N GLY A 290 -15.86 3.91 22.37
CA GLY A 290 -16.88 3.22 21.57
C GLY A 290 -17.11 3.79 20.15
N ARG A 291 -16.24 4.72 19.69
CA ARG A 291 -16.32 5.32 18.36
C ARG A 291 -15.75 4.40 17.26
N LEU A 292 -14.85 3.51 17.63
CA LEU A 292 -14.33 2.43 16.77
C LEU A 292 -14.69 1.10 17.44
N PRO A 293 -15.58 0.28 16.84
CA PRO A 293 -15.92 -1.01 17.41
C PRO A 293 -14.70 -1.92 17.55
N GLU A 294 -14.51 -2.52 18.72
CA GLU A 294 -13.40 -3.45 18.97
C GLU A 294 -13.42 -4.63 18.00
N ALA A 295 -14.60 -5.13 17.64
CA ALA A 295 -14.74 -6.18 16.63
C ALA A 295 -14.13 -5.78 15.27
N ARG A 296 -14.26 -4.50 14.85
CA ARG A 296 -13.65 -3.99 13.60
C ARG A 296 -12.11 -3.95 13.73
N LEU A 297 -11.61 -3.53 14.90
CA LEU A 297 -10.18 -3.54 15.17
C LEU A 297 -9.62 -4.96 15.12
N ASN A 298 -10.28 -5.91 15.77
CA ASN A 298 -9.88 -7.33 15.82
C ASN A 298 -9.90 -7.97 14.42
N GLU A 299 -10.90 -7.66 13.61
CA GLU A 299 -10.96 -8.10 12.21
C GLU A 299 -9.75 -7.60 11.40
N ALA A 300 -9.39 -6.31 11.54
CA ALA A 300 -8.24 -5.72 10.87
C ALA A 300 -6.93 -6.37 11.34
N VAL A 301 -6.76 -6.50 12.66
CA VAL A 301 -5.56 -7.12 13.24
C VAL A 301 -5.42 -8.57 12.76
N SER A 302 -6.51 -9.35 12.73
CA SER A 302 -6.50 -10.73 12.27
C SER A 302 -6.00 -10.87 10.82
N ARG A 303 -6.48 -10.02 9.91
CA ARG A 303 -5.98 -10.03 8.51
C ARG A 303 -4.51 -9.68 8.42
N VAL A 304 -4.04 -8.72 9.20
CA VAL A 304 -2.62 -8.31 9.22
C VAL A 304 -1.73 -9.41 9.79
N LEU A 305 -2.18 -10.10 10.85
CA LEU A 305 -1.47 -11.26 11.42
C LEU A 305 -1.35 -12.39 10.41
N LEU A 306 -2.45 -12.75 9.75
CA LEU A 306 -2.44 -13.75 8.67
C LEU A 306 -1.48 -13.38 7.53
N LEU A 307 -1.47 -12.09 7.12
CA LEU A 307 -0.52 -11.59 6.11
C LEU A 307 0.94 -11.79 6.56
N ARG A 308 1.20 -11.68 7.85
CA ARG A 308 2.53 -11.88 8.45
C ARG A 308 2.85 -13.36 8.68
N GLY A 309 1.93 -14.28 8.37
CA GLY A 309 2.08 -15.72 8.64
C GLY A 309 1.93 -16.07 10.13
N GLU A 310 1.24 -15.23 10.89
CA GLU A 310 0.93 -15.45 12.31
C GLU A 310 -0.54 -15.90 12.45
N ASP A 311 -0.82 -16.90 13.27
CA ASP A 311 -2.19 -17.34 13.52
C ASP A 311 -2.85 -16.45 14.60
N PRO A 312 -3.90 -15.68 14.25
CA PRO A 312 -4.60 -14.86 15.22
C PRO A 312 -5.18 -15.63 16.43
N ALA A 313 -5.52 -16.90 16.23
CA ALA A 313 -6.07 -17.75 17.29
C ALA A 313 -5.05 -18.11 18.38
N THR A 314 -3.75 -18.00 18.09
CA THR A 314 -2.66 -18.28 19.03
C THR A 314 -2.21 -17.05 19.81
N MET A 315 -2.75 -15.88 19.49
CA MET A 315 -2.38 -14.63 20.15
C MET A 315 -3.08 -14.49 21.49
N VAL A 316 -2.32 -14.64 22.57
CA VAL A 316 -2.79 -14.35 23.91
C VAL A 316 -2.71 -12.84 24.15
N CYS A 317 -3.83 -12.20 24.45
CA CYS A 317 -3.83 -10.85 24.99
C CYS A 317 -3.23 -10.91 26.39
N GLY A 318 -2.00 -10.39 26.54
CA GLY A 318 -1.36 -10.23 27.84
C GLY A 318 -1.81 -8.95 28.52
#